data_23ee1bf15c239ba82fcd97948d241f12
#
_entry.id   23ee1bf15c239ba82fcd97948d241f12
#
_cell.length_a   1.000
_cell.length_b   1.000
_cell.length_c   1.000
_cell.angle_alpha   90.00
_cell.angle_beta   90.00
_cell.angle_gamma   90.00
#
_symmetry.space_group_name_H-M   'P 1'
#
loop_
_entity.id
_entity.type
_entity.pdbx_description
1 polymer ?
#
loop_
_entity_poly.entity_id
_entity_poly.type
_entity_poly.pdbx_seq_one_letter_code
_entity_poly.pdbx_strand_id
1 'polypeptide(L)'
;MEQFENKNIVHSTLHWKLANGERALYGGSTTNSTSTEFHVYAIEWTPTNIKSYLDGNEFFSMNISGVDPYYPFNEEFFFIFNVAMGGTNGGVIDPDLQQGYIDAMEVDYIRVYQ
;
A
#
# COMPACT_ATOMS: atom_id res chain seq x y z
N MET A 1 -0.76 0.43 -1.00
CA MET A 1 -0.85 -0.83 -0.22
C MET A 1 0.39 -1.65 -0.49
N GLU A 2 0.83 -2.43 0.46
CA GLU A 2 2.09 -3.17 0.39
C GLU A 2 1.91 -4.56 1.02
N GLN A 3 2.60 -5.55 0.47
CA GLN A 3 2.67 -6.89 1.05
C GLN A 3 4.14 -7.20 1.32
N PHE A 4 4.50 -7.36 2.58
CA PHE A 4 5.88 -7.61 3.00
C PHE A 4 5.92 -8.48 4.28
N GLU A 5 7.11 -8.93 4.69
CA GLU A 5 7.37 -9.79 5.86
C GLU A 5 6.66 -11.15 5.80
N ASN A 6 5.35 -11.15 5.81
CA ASN A 6 4.52 -12.34 5.68
C ASN A 6 3.66 -12.18 4.43
N LYS A 7 3.79 -13.11 3.49
CA LYS A 7 3.09 -13.10 2.20
C LYS A 7 1.55 -13.09 2.29
N ASN A 8 1.01 -13.27 3.49
CA ASN A 8 -0.43 -13.27 3.73
C ASN A 8 -0.93 -11.98 4.40
N ILE A 9 -0.06 -11.01 4.64
CA ILE A 9 -0.42 -9.74 5.27
C ILE A 9 -0.31 -8.63 4.24
N VAL A 10 -1.42 -7.89 4.07
CA VAL A 10 -1.46 -6.66 3.29
C VAL A 10 -1.54 -5.47 4.22
N HIS A 11 -0.66 -4.52 4.01
CA HIS A 11 -0.61 -3.26 4.74
C HIS A 11 -1.13 -2.13 3.86
N SER A 12 -1.85 -1.20 4.47
CA SER A 12 -2.17 0.10 3.89
C SER A 12 -1.65 1.17 4.80
N THR A 13 -0.74 2.00 4.31
CA THR A 13 -0.11 3.04 5.11
C THR A 13 -0.10 4.36 4.36
N LEU A 14 -0.61 5.38 4.99
CA LEU A 14 -0.51 6.76 4.55
C LEU A 14 0.74 7.39 5.16
N HIS A 15 1.48 8.13 4.36
CA HIS A 15 2.70 8.81 4.78
C HIS A 15 2.60 10.29 4.42
N TRP A 16 2.99 11.16 5.33
CA TRP A 16 3.07 12.60 5.09
C TRP A 16 4.17 13.25 5.91
N LYS A 17 4.35 14.55 5.74
CA LYS A 17 5.25 15.35 6.56
C LYS A 17 4.44 16.25 7.48
N LEU A 18 4.86 16.34 8.73
CA LEU A 18 4.37 17.32 9.68
C LEU A 18 4.96 18.72 9.40
N ALA A 19 4.40 19.74 10.03
CA ALA A 19 4.87 21.12 9.92
C ALA A 19 6.35 21.30 10.29
N ASN A 20 6.85 20.50 11.21
CA ASN A 20 8.25 20.50 11.63
C ASN A 20 9.18 19.72 10.66
N GLY A 21 8.64 19.16 9.58
CA GLY A 21 9.36 18.38 8.59
C GLY A 21 9.56 16.90 8.93
N GLU A 22 9.11 16.46 10.10
CA GLU A 22 9.17 15.05 10.48
C GLU A 22 8.18 14.21 9.68
N ARG A 23 8.56 12.96 9.45
CA ARG A 23 7.69 11.97 8.80
C ARG A 23 6.61 11.53 9.77
N ALA A 24 5.38 11.56 9.32
CA ALA A 24 4.24 10.94 9.96
C ALA A 24 3.72 9.77 9.12
N LEU A 25 3.09 8.83 9.77
CA LEU A 25 2.41 7.72 9.12
C LEU A 25 1.22 7.24 9.96
N TYR A 26 0.23 6.71 9.26
CA TYR A 26 -0.88 5.99 9.87
C TYR A 26 -1.34 4.87 8.93
N GLY A 27 -1.58 3.69 9.48
CA GLY A 27 -1.92 2.53 8.66
C GLY A 27 -2.63 1.43 9.40
N GLY A 28 -3.09 0.45 8.64
CA GLY A 28 -3.70 -0.78 9.09
C GLY A 28 -3.29 -1.95 8.22
N SER A 29 -3.65 -3.16 8.63
CA SER A 29 -3.32 -4.38 7.90
C SER A 29 -4.44 -5.41 7.98
N THR A 30 -4.41 -6.34 7.03
CA THR A 30 -5.28 -7.52 7.00
C THR A 30 -4.50 -8.77 6.61
N THR A 31 -4.95 -9.94 7.04
CA THR A 31 -4.26 -11.22 6.85
C THR A 31 -4.91 -12.12 5.79
N ASN A 32 -5.89 -11.61 5.04
CA ASN A 32 -6.69 -12.43 4.12
C ASN A 32 -6.16 -12.44 2.68
N SER A 33 -4.89 -12.17 2.48
CA SER A 33 -4.28 -12.22 1.16
C SER A 33 -3.38 -13.44 1.00
N THR A 34 -3.40 -14.03 -0.19
CA THR A 34 -2.39 -15.01 -0.60
C THR A 34 -1.61 -14.47 -1.79
N SER A 35 -0.31 -14.67 -1.81
CA SER A 35 0.54 -14.20 -2.92
C SER A 35 0.40 -15.03 -4.19
N THR A 36 -0.44 -16.07 -4.17
CA THR A 36 -0.62 -17.04 -5.27
C THR A 36 -1.95 -16.88 -6.01
N GLU A 37 -2.79 -15.95 -5.59
CA GLU A 37 -4.10 -15.71 -6.17
C GLU A 37 -4.27 -14.24 -6.52
N PHE A 38 -5.15 -13.95 -7.48
CA PHE A 38 -5.55 -12.58 -7.77
C PHE A 38 -6.50 -12.06 -6.71
N HIS A 39 -6.23 -10.87 -6.24
CA HIS A 39 -7.04 -10.15 -5.26
C HIS A 39 -7.37 -8.75 -5.77
N VAL A 40 -8.53 -8.24 -5.37
CA VAL A 40 -8.92 -6.86 -5.66
C VAL A 40 -8.47 -5.94 -4.53
N TYR A 41 -7.48 -5.13 -4.81
CA TYR A 41 -7.00 -4.07 -3.92
C TYR A 41 -7.69 -2.77 -4.33
N ALA A 42 -8.49 -2.19 -3.45
CA ALA A 42 -9.20 -0.97 -3.75
C ALA A 42 -8.98 0.13 -2.71
N ILE A 43 -9.04 1.36 -3.18
CA ILE A 43 -9.02 2.57 -2.34
C ILE A 43 -10.27 3.38 -2.68
N GLU A 44 -11.05 3.72 -1.67
CA GLU A 44 -12.04 4.77 -1.73
C GLU A 44 -11.42 6.04 -1.17
N TRP A 45 -11.38 7.07 -1.97
CA TRP A 45 -10.77 8.33 -1.62
C TRP A 45 -11.74 9.47 -1.85
N THR A 46 -12.11 10.12 -0.77
CA THR A 46 -13.00 11.28 -0.75
C THR A 46 -12.27 12.49 -0.15
N PRO A 47 -12.81 13.70 -0.25
CA PRO A 47 -12.21 14.86 0.40
C PRO A 47 -12.05 14.74 1.92
N THR A 48 -12.73 13.78 2.54
CA THR A 48 -12.75 13.63 4.00
C THR A 48 -12.18 12.32 4.51
N ASN A 49 -12.10 11.29 3.66
CA ASN A 49 -11.68 9.97 4.10
C ASN A 49 -10.89 9.23 3.03
N ILE A 50 -9.94 8.43 3.48
CA ILE A 50 -9.30 7.38 2.67
C ILE A 50 -9.59 6.05 3.35
N LYS A 51 -10.12 5.09 2.57
CA LYS A 51 -10.41 3.74 3.01
C LYS A 51 -9.72 2.74 2.08
N SER A 52 -9.26 1.64 2.64
CA SER A 52 -8.63 0.56 1.88
C SER A 52 -9.39 -0.74 2.06
N TYR A 53 -9.54 -1.45 0.95
CA TYR A 53 -10.28 -2.70 0.85
C TYR A 53 -9.43 -3.79 0.22
N LEU A 54 -9.62 -5.00 0.71
CA LEU A 54 -9.16 -6.23 0.08
C LEU A 54 -10.37 -7.10 -0.20
N ASP A 55 -10.60 -7.42 -1.48
CA ASP A 55 -11.74 -8.22 -1.95
C ASP A 55 -13.10 -7.70 -1.43
N GLY A 56 -13.26 -6.39 -1.43
CA GLY A 56 -14.46 -5.69 -0.96
C GLY A 56 -14.58 -5.53 0.56
N ASN A 57 -13.65 -6.09 1.35
CA ASN A 57 -13.66 -5.95 2.79
C ASN A 57 -12.78 -4.76 3.22
N GLU A 58 -13.38 -3.80 3.92
CA GLU A 58 -12.65 -2.66 4.49
C GLU A 58 -11.72 -3.15 5.61
N PHE A 59 -10.45 -2.79 5.55
CA PHE A 59 -9.47 -3.11 6.58
C PHE A 59 -8.71 -1.90 7.13
N PHE A 60 -8.85 -0.75 6.48
CA PHE A 60 -8.25 0.49 6.92
C PHE A 60 -9.14 1.68 6.57
N SER A 61 -9.21 2.64 7.48
CA SER A 61 -9.87 3.92 7.25
C SER A 61 -9.15 5.04 8.00
N MET A 62 -9.01 6.19 7.37
CA MET A 62 -8.49 7.41 7.98
C MET A 62 -9.35 8.60 7.59
N ASN A 63 -9.80 9.36 8.59
CA ASN A 63 -10.40 10.67 8.34
C ASN A 63 -9.30 11.68 8.02
N ILE A 64 -9.38 12.30 6.84
CA ILE A 64 -8.46 13.31 6.34
C ILE A 64 -9.11 14.70 6.28
N SER A 65 -10.33 14.87 6.81
CA SER A 65 -11.13 16.12 6.78
C SER A 65 -10.56 17.23 7.64
N GLY A 66 -9.36 17.38 7.68
CA GLY A 66 -9.11 18.54 8.26
C GLY A 66 -8.22 18.92 9.04
N VAL A 67 -7.23 19.22 9.04
CA VAL A 67 -6.76 20.06 10.08
C VAL A 67 -5.30 20.43 9.95
N ASP A 68 -4.58 19.62 9.26
CA ASP A 68 -3.19 19.96 9.07
C ASP A 68 -3.00 20.46 7.61
N PRO A 69 -2.61 21.73 7.40
CA PRO A 69 -2.35 22.23 6.05
C PRO A 69 -1.21 21.51 5.34
N TYR A 70 -0.51 20.62 6.05
CA TYR A 70 0.56 19.78 5.51
C TYR A 70 0.11 18.37 5.11
N TYR A 71 -1.19 18.06 5.21
CA TYR A 71 -1.75 16.83 4.68
C TYR A 71 -1.80 16.89 3.13
N PRO A 72 -1.09 16.03 2.42
CA PRO A 72 -1.05 16.09 0.96
C PRO A 72 -2.26 15.44 0.29
N PHE A 73 -3.21 14.88 1.07
CA PHE A 73 -4.22 13.95 0.58
C PHE A 73 -5.36 14.59 -0.24
N ASN A 74 -5.34 15.90 -0.44
CA ASN A 74 -6.24 16.58 -1.37
C ASN A 74 -5.55 17.02 -2.67
N GLU A 75 -4.30 16.60 -2.86
CA GLU A 75 -3.53 16.85 -4.05
C GLU A 75 -3.65 15.70 -5.06
N GLU A 76 -3.19 15.93 -6.28
CA GLU A 76 -3.15 14.91 -7.32
C GLU A 76 -2.08 13.87 -7.03
N PHE A 77 -2.40 12.59 -7.21
CA PHE A 77 -1.48 11.47 -7.06
C PHE A 77 -1.51 10.60 -8.30
N PHE A 78 -0.46 9.81 -8.47
CA PHE A 78 -0.34 8.82 -9.53
C PHE A 78 -0.02 7.44 -8.95
N PHE A 79 -0.32 6.41 -9.71
CA PHE A 79 -0.04 5.04 -9.32
C PHE A 79 1.44 4.71 -9.53
N ILE A 80 2.00 3.98 -8.56
CA ILE A 80 3.31 3.33 -8.68
C ILE A 80 3.11 1.86 -8.33
N PHE A 81 3.54 0.99 -9.23
CA PHE A 81 3.61 -0.44 -8.98
C PHE A 81 5.07 -0.86 -8.97
N ASN A 82 5.48 -1.59 -7.95
CA ASN A 82 6.84 -2.07 -7.86
C ASN A 82 6.91 -3.40 -7.09
N VAL A 83 7.92 -4.18 -7.43
CA VAL A 83 8.36 -5.33 -6.65
C VAL A 83 9.72 -4.98 -6.08
N ALA A 84 9.84 -5.04 -4.76
CA ALA A 84 11.09 -4.75 -4.06
C ALA A 84 11.73 -6.04 -3.56
N MET A 85 13.04 -6.16 -3.72
CA MET A 85 13.83 -7.26 -3.17
C MET A 85 14.79 -6.71 -2.13
N GLY A 86 14.81 -7.34 -0.95
CA GLY A 86 15.68 -6.92 0.15
C GLY A 86 15.28 -5.59 0.79
N GLY A 87 16.19 -5.01 1.58
CA GLY A 87 15.94 -3.80 2.34
C GLY A 87 15.16 -4.06 3.63
N THR A 88 14.71 -2.99 4.28
CA THR A 88 14.06 -3.08 5.60
C THR A 88 12.77 -3.90 5.58
N ASN A 89 11.99 -3.77 4.50
CA ASN A 89 10.68 -4.42 4.38
C ASN A 89 10.67 -5.55 3.35
N GLY A 90 11.68 -5.64 2.48
CA GLY A 90 11.79 -6.69 1.46
C GLY A 90 12.48 -7.97 1.95
N GLY A 91 12.80 -8.03 3.25
CA GLY A 91 13.47 -9.17 3.84
C GLY A 91 14.95 -9.32 3.47
N VAL A 92 15.54 -10.38 3.93
CA VAL A 92 16.92 -10.74 3.57
C VAL A 92 16.89 -11.34 2.17
N ILE A 93 17.74 -10.85 1.27
CA ILE A 93 17.94 -11.49 -0.03
C ILE A 93 18.58 -12.84 0.25
N ASP A 94 17.92 -13.91 -0.18
CA ASP A 94 18.46 -15.25 -0.06
C ASP A 94 19.79 -15.32 -0.84
N PRO A 95 20.92 -15.64 -0.18
CA PRO A 95 22.21 -15.74 -0.84
C PRO A 95 22.23 -16.86 -1.90
N ASP A 96 21.32 -17.85 -1.79
CA ASP A 96 21.18 -18.93 -2.74
C ASP A 96 20.27 -18.58 -3.93
N LEU A 97 19.77 -17.33 -3.99
CA LEU A 97 18.98 -16.85 -5.12
C LEU A 97 19.83 -16.90 -6.39
N GLN A 98 19.57 -17.92 -7.19
CA GLN A 98 20.39 -18.21 -8.37
C GLN A 98 20.25 -17.10 -9.41
N GLN A 99 21.32 -16.78 -10.07
CA GLN A 99 21.31 -15.90 -11.22
C GLN A 99 20.31 -16.42 -12.27
N GLY A 100 19.31 -15.60 -12.60
CA GLY A 100 18.25 -15.98 -13.53
C GLY A 100 16.91 -16.31 -12.88
N TYR A 101 16.79 -16.19 -11.53
CA TYR A 101 15.49 -16.22 -10.88
C TYR A 101 14.66 -15.02 -11.35
N ILE A 102 13.48 -15.32 -11.86
CA ILE A 102 12.51 -14.32 -12.31
C ILE A 102 11.23 -14.52 -11.49
N ASP A 103 10.82 -13.47 -10.84
CA ASP A 103 9.51 -13.38 -10.22
C ASP A 103 8.77 -12.16 -10.76
N ALA A 104 7.45 -12.18 -10.78
CA ALA A 104 6.64 -11.14 -11.37
C ALA A 104 5.42 -10.82 -10.50
N MET A 105 5.10 -9.56 -10.43
CA MET A 105 3.78 -9.11 -9.99
C MET A 105 2.90 -8.94 -11.22
N GLU A 106 1.84 -9.72 -11.29
CA GLU A 106 0.87 -9.64 -12.38
C GLU A 106 -0.27 -8.70 -12.01
N VAL A 107 -0.63 -7.80 -12.92
CA VAL A 107 -1.76 -6.86 -12.78
C VAL A 107 -2.72 -7.10 -13.91
N ASP A 108 -3.90 -7.61 -13.62
CA ASP A 108 -4.94 -7.89 -14.62
C ASP A 108 -5.57 -6.58 -15.11
N TYR A 109 -5.97 -5.70 -14.19
CA TYR A 109 -6.55 -4.41 -14.55
C TYR A 109 -6.32 -3.32 -13.50
N ILE A 110 -6.44 -2.08 -13.96
CA ILE A 110 -6.55 -0.88 -13.12
C ILE A 110 -7.81 -0.14 -13.55
N ARG A 111 -8.64 0.24 -12.59
CA ARG A 111 -9.86 1.03 -12.80
C ARG A 111 -9.87 2.23 -11.88
N VAL A 112 -10.20 3.39 -12.43
CA VAL A 112 -10.39 4.64 -11.67
C VAL A 112 -11.80 5.14 -11.95
N TYR A 113 -12.51 5.50 -10.90
CA TYR A 113 -13.84 6.08 -10.95
C TYR A 113 -13.78 7.47 -10.31
N GLN A 114 -14.43 8.44 -10.96
CA GLN A 114 -14.54 9.82 -10.51
C GLN A 114 -15.99 10.26 -10.51
#